data_7b33bc1286a5e0e35f988d6f085ed3f1
#
_entry.id   7b33bc1286a5e0e35f988d6f085ed3f1
#
_cell.length_a   1.000
_cell.length_b   1.000
_cell.length_c   1.000
_cell.angle_alpha   90.00
_cell.angle_beta   90.00
_cell.angle_gamma   90.00
#
_symmetry.space_group_name_H-M   'P 1'
#
loop_
_entity.id
_entity.type
_entity.pdbx_description
1 polymer ?
#
loop_
_entity_poly.entity_id
_entity_poly.type
_entity_poly.pdbx_seq_one_letter_code
_entity_poly.pdbx_strand_id
1 'polypeptide(L)'
;MTVKLYVVHGSHPCATVQRALELKGIPYKLVELPPPMHMAAMKLRFGQRTVPAMSIDGEKISGSRAILRRLDQLQPEPALLPADPAARARVEEAEAWGDEVLQALVRRVLWPTFRAHPEAMATYSEGSKLPAMPLPVLKAMAPLVTGIELRANQASEATYPQDLRRLPELLDRVDAWIADGTLGGEQPNAADLQVASSLRLLMTLGDVRPLIAPRPAGELAMRLFPTFPGDVPTGMIPADLLPAAPAASAAA
;
A
#
# COMPACT_ATOMS: atom_id res chain seq x y z
N MET A 1 -15.48 -23.74 0.08
CA MET A 1 -14.16 -23.04 0.11
C MET A 1 -14.16 -22.06 1.26
N THR A 2 -13.22 -22.15 2.17
CA THR A 2 -13.08 -21.24 3.33
C THR A 2 -11.83 -20.41 3.17
N VAL A 3 -12.00 -19.13 2.84
CA VAL A 3 -10.89 -18.19 2.67
C VAL A 3 -10.77 -17.31 3.92
N LYS A 4 -9.55 -17.21 4.48
CA LYS A 4 -9.21 -16.29 5.57
C LYS A 4 -8.04 -15.42 5.16
N LEU A 5 -8.22 -14.11 5.22
CA LEU A 5 -7.19 -13.12 4.94
C LEU A 5 -6.72 -12.47 6.24
N TYR A 6 -5.41 -12.53 6.50
CA TYR A 6 -4.75 -11.95 7.67
C TYR A 6 -4.12 -10.63 7.28
N VAL A 7 -4.49 -9.57 7.99
CA VAL A 7 -4.12 -8.19 7.65
C VAL A 7 -3.72 -7.38 8.88
N VAL A 8 -3.01 -6.30 8.62
CA VAL A 8 -2.94 -5.12 9.49
C VAL A 8 -3.76 -4.04 8.80
N HIS A 9 -4.67 -3.40 9.53
CA HIS A 9 -5.51 -2.33 8.99
C HIS A 9 -4.64 -1.16 8.48
N GLY A 10 -5.02 -0.55 7.36
CA GLY A 10 -4.24 0.50 6.71
C GLY A 10 -2.98 0.03 5.97
N SER A 11 -2.70 -1.26 5.95
CA SER A 11 -1.57 -1.81 5.19
C SER A 11 -1.90 -1.89 3.70
N HIS A 12 -1.14 -1.18 2.87
CA HIS A 12 -1.34 -1.10 1.42
C HIS A 12 -1.27 -2.48 0.72
N PRO A 13 -0.30 -3.40 0.98
CA PRO A 13 -0.34 -4.72 0.36
C PRO A 13 -1.53 -5.57 0.85
N CYS A 14 -2.09 -5.29 2.02
CA CYS A 14 -3.33 -5.93 2.46
C CYS A 14 -4.52 -5.40 1.67
N ALA A 15 -4.59 -4.08 1.42
CA ALA A 15 -5.60 -3.46 0.58
C ALA A 15 -5.57 -4.02 -0.85
N THR A 16 -4.37 -4.23 -1.43
CA THR A 16 -4.18 -4.92 -2.72
C THR A 16 -4.93 -6.24 -2.78
N VAL A 17 -4.73 -7.11 -1.77
CA VAL A 17 -5.37 -8.44 -1.75
C VAL A 17 -6.86 -8.35 -1.47
N GLN A 18 -7.30 -7.45 -0.59
CA GLN A 18 -8.72 -7.24 -0.33
C GLN A 18 -9.44 -6.84 -1.62
N ARG A 19 -8.88 -5.87 -2.35
CA ARG A 19 -9.46 -5.41 -3.61
C ARG A 19 -9.50 -6.51 -4.67
N ALA A 20 -8.46 -7.34 -4.77
CA ALA A 20 -8.45 -8.49 -5.68
C ALA A 20 -9.54 -9.52 -5.35
N LEU A 21 -9.75 -9.83 -4.06
CA LEU A 21 -10.82 -10.72 -3.61
C LEU A 21 -12.21 -10.16 -3.95
N GLU A 22 -12.40 -8.84 -3.77
CA GLU A 22 -13.64 -8.15 -4.14
C GLU A 22 -13.90 -8.20 -5.65
N LEU A 23 -12.90 -7.87 -6.46
CA LEU A 23 -13.01 -7.92 -7.93
C LEU A 23 -13.36 -9.31 -8.44
N LYS A 24 -12.82 -10.34 -7.81
CA LYS A 24 -13.10 -11.74 -8.18
C LYS A 24 -14.38 -12.30 -7.55
N GLY A 25 -15.08 -11.53 -6.71
CA GLY A 25 -16.29 -12.00 -6.02
C GLY A 25 -16.03 -13.16 -5.06
N ILE A 26 -14.80 -13.32 -4.56
CA ILE A 26 -14.43 -14.41 -3.66
C ILE A 26 -14.74 -14.00 -2.22
N PRO A 27 -15.70 -14.65 -1.54
CA PRO A 27 -16.02 -14.35 -0.15
C PRO A 27 -14.88 -14.79 0.78
N TYR A 28 -14.53 -13.94 1.75
CA TYR A 28 -13.45 -14.21 2.69
C TYR A 28 -13.76 -13.72 4.11
N LYS A 29 -13.11 -14.34 5.08
CA LYS A 29 -13.08 -13.87 6.47
C LYS A 29 -11.84 -13.02 6.69
N LEU A 30 -12.03 -11.75 7.03
CA LEU A 30 -10.94 -10.86 7.42
C LEU A 30 -10.53 -11.16 8.87
N VAL A 31 -9.22 -11.37 9.07
CA VAL A 31 -8.57 -11.54 10.37
C VAL A 31 -7.60 -10.38 10.54
N GLU A 32 -8.04 -9.37 11.27
CA GLU A 32 -7.25 -8.18 11.54
C GLU A 32 -6.36 -8.41 12.76
N LEU A 33 -5.09 -8.03 12.66
CA LEU A 33 -4.07 -8.21 13.68
C LEU A 33 -3.48 -6.86 14.08
N PRO A 34 -3.36 -6.58 15.39
CA PRO A 34 -2.79 -5.30 15.84
C PRO A 34 -1.25 -5.26 15.68
N PRO A 35 -0.69 -4.14 15.19
CA PRO A 35 0.76 -3.91 15.26
C PRO A 35 1.22 -3.69 16.73
N PRO A 36 2.42 -4.16 17.11
CA PRO A 36 3.37 -5.01 16.38
C PRO A 36 3.10 -6.52 16.58
N MET A 37 2.03 -6.91 17.30
CA MET A 37 1.72 -8.30 17.66
C MET A 37 1.51 -9.21 16.44
N HIS A 38 1.08 -8.63 15.30
CA HIS A 38 0.94 -9.34 14.04
C HIS A 38 2.22 -10.11 13.67
N MET A 39 3.42 -9.56 13.93
CA MET A 39 4.69 -10.18 13.57
C MET A 39 4.89 -11.55 14.22
N ALA A 40 4.57 -11.66 15.51
CA ALA A 40 4.67 -12.94 16.25
C ALA A 40 3.61 -13.93 15.78
N ALA A 41 2.35 -13.49 15.62
CA ALA A 41 1.25 -14.30 15.14
C ALA A 41 1.51 -14.85 13.74
N MET A 42 2.03 -14.01 12.83
CA MET A 42 2.36 -14.41 11.48
C MET A 42 3.55 -15.36 11.43
N LYS A 43 4.60 -15.11 12.24
CA LYS A 43 5.75 -16.02 12.33
C LYS A 43 5.34 -17.42 12.77
N LEU A 44 4.49 -17.50 13.79
CA LEU A 44 4.00 -18.80 14.31
C LEU A 44 3.10 -19.52 13.29
N ARG A 45 2.23 -18.79 12.61
CA ARG A 45 1.20 -19.38 11.74
C ARG A 45 1.66 -19.62 10.30
N PHE A 46 2.46 -18.69 9.74
CA PHE A 46 2.87 -18.69 8.33
C PHE A 46 4.38 -18.77 8.11
N GLY A 47 5.18 -18.81 9.17
CA GLY A 47 6.64 -18.85 9.08
C GLY A 47 7.32 -17.53 8.74
N GLN A 48 6.55 -16.45 8.49
CA GLN A 48 7.02 -15.12 8.16
C GLN A 48 6.40 -14.07 9.09
N ARG A 49 6.94 -12.84 9.11
CA ARG A 49 6.50 -11.78 10.03
C ARG A 49 5.57 -10.76 9.40
N THR A 50 5.43 -10.78 8.07
CA THR A 50 4.72 -9.75 7.31
C THR A 50 3.29 -10.18 6.96
N VAL A 51 2.46 -9.19 6.66
CA VAL A 51 1.14 -9.32 6.06
C VAL A 51 1.16 -8.72 4.64
N PRO A 52 0.24 -9.11 3.75
CA PRO A 52 -0.86 -10.04 3.92
C PRO A 52 -0.43 -11.51 3.91
N ALA A 53 -1.25 -12.33 4.54
CA ALA A 53 -1.22 -13.78 4.32
C ALA A 53 -2.65 -14.32 4.23
N MET A 54 -2.82 -15.40 3.51
CA MET A 54 -4.12 -15.99 3.24
C MET A 54 -4.09 -17.48 3.52
N SER A 55 -5.20 -18.03 4.00
CA SER A 55 -5.39 -19.47 4.04
C SER A 55 -6.65 -19.86 3.28
N ILE A 56 -6.57 -20.86 2.42
CA ILE A 56 -7.68 -21.40 1.61
C ILE A 56 -7.78 -22.89 1.92
N ASP A 57 -8.88 -23.30 2.59
CA ASP A 57 -9.10 -24.71 3.00
C ASP A 57 -7.88 -25.36 3.69
N GLY A 58 -7.08 -24.56 4.42
CA GLY A 58 -5.87 -24.99 5.12
C GLY A 58 -4.55 -24.75 4.36
N GLU A 59 -4.56 -24.55 3.05
CA GLU A 59 -3.42 -24.08 2.28
C GLU A 59 -3.00 -22.68 2.76
N LYS A 60 -1.70 -22.45 2.97
CA LYS A 60 -1.16 -21.19 3.48
C LYS A 60 -0.35 -20.47 2.41
N ILE A 61 -0.70 -19.22 2.14
CA ILE A 61 -0.05 -18.40 1.12
C ILE A 61 0.33 -17.06 1.76
N SER A 62 1.49 -16.55 1.43
CA SER A 62 2.05 -15.35 2.03
C SER A 62 2.58 -14.37 0.99
N GLY A 63 2.30 -13.08 1.21
CA GLY A 63 2.68 -12.00 0.30
C GLY A 63 1.62 -11.72 -0.77
N SER A 64 1.43 -10.44 -1.10
CA SER A 64 0.39 -9.99 -2.03
C SER A 64 0.51 -10.67 -3.40
N ARG A 65 1.69 -10.67 -4.00
CA ARG A 65 1.94 -11.24 -5.34
C ARG A 65 1.60 -12.73 -5.43
N ALA A 66 2.04 -13.54 -4.46
CA ALA A 66 1.72 -14.97 -4.43
C ALA A 66 0.21 -15.21 -4.25
N ILE A 67 -0.44 -14.38 -3.43
CA ILE A 67 -1.88 -14.46 -3.22
C ILE A 67 -2.62 -14.11 -4.52
N LEU A 68 -2.25 -13.04 -5.23
CA LEU A 68 -2.86 -12.65 -6.51
C LEU A 68 -2.76 -13.77 -7.54
N ARG A 69 -1.59 -14.45 -7.67
CA ARG A 69 -1.41 -15.61 -8.55
C ARG A 69 -2.36 -16.75 -8.18
N ARG A 70 -2.50 -17.01 -6.88
CA ARG A 70 -3.39 -18.07 -6.41
C ARG A 70 -4.85 -17.74 -6.66
N LEU A 71 -5.25 -16.47 -6.53
CA LEU A 71 -6.61 -16.03 -6.84
C LEU A 71 -6.94 -16.20 -8.33
N ASP A 72 -6.00 -15.91 -9.23
CA ASP A 72 -6.17 -16.13 -10.67
C ASP A 72 -6.34 -17.63 -11.02
N GLN A 73 -5.63 -18.50 -10.30
CA GLN A 73 -5.79 -19.97 -10.48
C GLN A 73 -7.14 -20.46 -9.98
N LEU A 74 -7.65 -19.90 -8.89
CA LEU A 74 -8.94 -20.29 -8.29
C LEU A 74 -10.14 -19.78 -9.10
N GLN A 75 -10.05 -18.57 -9.55
CA GLN A 75 -11.04 -17.84 -10.31
C GLN A 75 -10.34 -17.11 -11.46
N PRO A 76 -10.23 -17.70 -12.67
CA PRO A 76 -9.53 -17.06 -13.77
C PRO A 76 -10.10 -15.70 -14.16
N GLU A 77 -11.43 -15.55 -14.12
CA GLU A 77 -12.11 -14.30 -14.50
C GLU A 77 -12.68 -13.53 -13.29
N PRO A 78 -12.54 -12.20 -13.27
CA PRO A 78 -11.74 -11.37 -14.18
C PRO A 78 -10.24 -11.61 -13.98
N ALA A 79 -9.47 -11.73 -15.06
CA ALA A 79 -8.04 -12.03 -15.02
C ALA A 79 -7.24 -10.86 -14.41
N LEU A 80 -6.35 -11.14 -13.43
CA LEU A 80 -5.42 -10.16 -12.89
C LEU A 80 -4.12 -10.10 -13.69
N LEU A 81 -3.86 -11.10 -14.54
CA LEU A 81 -2.69 -11.15 -15.40
C LEU A 81 -3.13 -11.39 -16.84
N PRO A 82 -2.64 -10.59 -17.82
CA PRO A 82 -2.96 -10.77 -19.21
C PRO A 82 -2.60 -12.17 -19.73
N ALA A 83 -3.39 -12.68 -20.67
CA ALA A 83 -3.11 -13.93 -21.36
C ALA A 83 -1.98 -13.78 -22.39
N ASP A 84 -1.86 -12.62 -23.05
CA ASP A 84 -0.75 -12.31 -23.97
C ASP A 84 0.58 -12.28 -23.23
N PRO A 85 1.59 -13.05 -23.63
CA PRO A 85 2.86 -13.14 -22.91
C PRO A 85 3.62 -11.82 -22.80
N ALA A 86 3.57 -10.98 -23.84
CA ALA A 86 4.28 -9.69 -23.84
C ALA A 86 3.60 -8.67 -22.91
N ALA A 87 2.28 -8.58 -22.95
CA ALA A 87 1.50 -7.75 -22.01
C ALA A 87 1.67 -8.26 -20.57
N ARG A 88 1.64 -9.57 -20.38
CA ARG A 88 1.87 -10.19 -19.06
C ARG A 88 3.23 -9.83 -18.48
N ALA A 89 4.29 -9.91 -19.28
CA ALA A 89 5.64 -9.56 -18.82
C ALA A 89 5.74 -8.11 -18.36
N ARG A 90 5.09 -7.16 -19.07
CA ARG A 90 5.04 -5.75 -18.65
C ARG A 90 4.28 -5.56 -17.33
N VAL A 91 3.14 -6.23 -17.18
CA VAL A 91 2.36 -6.19 -15.92
C VAL A 91 3.15 -6.80 -14.77
N GLU A 92 3.83 -7.93 -14.98
CA GLU A 92 4.66 -8.57 -13.95
C GLU A 92 5.87 -7.72 -13.56
N GLU A 93 6.48 -6.98 -14.50
CA GLU A 93 7.52 -5.99 -14.22
C GLU A 93 6.99 -4.83 -13.37
N ALA A 94 5.86 -4.24 -13.76
CA ALA A 94 5.27 -3.12 -13.04
C ALA A 94 4.80 -3.53 -11.63
N GLU A 95 4.24 -4.74 -11.49
CA GLU A 95 3.86 -5.31 -10.18
C GLU A 95 5.08 -5.55 -9.29
N ALA A 96 6.16 -6.12 -9.84
CA ALA A 96 7.41 -6.34 -9.10
C ALA A 96 7.99 -5.02 -8.60
N TRP A 97 8.06 -4.02 -9.47
CA TRP A 97 8.52 -2.69 -9.10
C TRP A 97 7.61 -2.03 -8.05
N GLY A 98 6.30 -2.18 -8.17
CA GLY A 98 5.33 -1.72 -7.18
C GLY A 98 5.58 -2.31 -5.80
N ASP A 99 5.88 -3.60 -5.73
CA ASP A 99 6.18 -4.33 -4.49
C ASP A 99 7.57 -3.98 -3.90
N GLU A 100 8.60 -3.98 -4.74
CA GLU A 100 9.98 -3.90 -4.28
C GLU A 100 10.49 -2.45 -4.14
N VAL A 101 10.02 -1.54 -4.99
CA VAL A 101 10.50 -0.15 -5.03
C VAL A 101 9.49 0.80 -4.41
N LEU A 102 8.26 0.85 -4.93
CA LEU A 102 7.26 1.82 -4.48
C LEU A 102 6.80 1.54 -3.05
N GLN A 103 6.46 0.30 -2.71
CA GLN A 103 6.08 -0.07 -1.34
C GLN A 103 7.16 0.26 -0.32
N ALA A 104 8.43 0.01 -0.67
CA ALA A 104 9.55 0.30 0.22
C ALA A 104 9.66 1.81 0.48
N LEU A 105 9.56 2.63 -0.58
CA LEU A 105 9.57 4.09 -0.45
C LEU A 105 8.41 4.58 0.43
N VAL A 106 7.19 4.10 0.18
CA VAL A 106 6.01 4.49 0.96
C VAL A 106 6.23 4.28 2.46
N ARG A 107 6.76 3.13 2.85
CA ARG A 107 7.06 2.82 4.26
C ARG A 107 8.16 3.72 4.81
N ARG A 108 9.22 4.01 4.03
CA ARG A 108 10.32 4.89 4.44
C ARG A 108 9.93 6.36 4.54
N VAL A 109 8.84 6.77 3.89
CA VAL A 109 8.25 8.10 4.08
C VAL A 109 7.28 8.11 5.27
N LEU A 110 6.43 7.10 5.39
CA LEU A 110 5.37 7.05 6.39
C LEU A 110 5.91 6.92 7.83
N TRP A 111 6.83 5.99 8.07
CA TRP A 111 7.29 5.68 9.42
C TRP A 111 8.10 6.80 10.09
N PRO A 112 9.00 7.55 9.40
CA PRO A 112 9.61 8.75 9.95
C PRO A 112 8.58 9.82 10.29
N THR A 113 7.56 10.03 9.46
CA THR A 113 6.46 10.96 9.72
C THR A 113 5.71 10.58 11.00
N PHE A 114 5.37 9.31 11.18
CA PHE A 114 4.74 8.82 12.41
C PHE A 114 5.62 8.90 13.65
N ARG A 115 6.93 8.75 13.48
CA ARG A 115 7.86 8.92 14.60
C ARG A 115 7.89 10.36 15.08
N ALA A 116 7.84 11.33 14.16
CA ALA A 116 7.78 12.74 14.48
C ALA A 116 6.40 13.16 15.01
N HIS A 117 5.33 12.57 14.47
CA HIS A 117 3.93 12.92 14.75
C HIS A 117 3.09 11.68 15.10
N PRO A 118 3.28 11.11 16.31
CA PRO A 118 2.58 9.86 16.69
C PRO A 118 1.06 9.94 16.67
N GLU A 119 0.48 11.11 16.90
CA GLU A 119 -0.97 11.35 16.85
C GLU A 119 -1.57 11.07 15.47
N ALA A 120 -0.81 11.25 14.39
CA ALA A 120 -1.25 10.94 13.05
C ALA A 120 -1.61 9.46 12.86
N MET A 121 -0.97 8.56 13.61
CA MET A 121 -1.30 7.13 13.58
C MET A 121 -2.74 6.83 14.01
N ALA A 122 -3.35 7.67 14.84
CA ALA A 122 -4.73 7.47 15.31
C ALA A 122 -5.74 7.51 14.15
N THR A 123 -5.48 8.28 13.10
CA THR A 123 -6.37 8.40 11.93
C THR A 123 -6.49 7.07 11.15
N TYR A 124 -5.51 6.18 11.28
CA TYR A 124 -5.52 4.87 10.63
C TYR A 124 -6.36 3.82 11.37
N SER A 125 -6.94 4.14 12.52
CA SER A 125 -7.88 3.24 13.21
C SER A 125 -9.31 3.32 12.67
N GLU A 126 -9.62 4.29 11.82
CA GLU A 126 -10.94 4.44 11.21
C GLU A 126 -11.26 3.23 10.32
N GLY A 127 -12.43 2.63 10.54
CA GLY A 127 -12.85 1.42 9.83
C GLY A 127 -12.21 0.12 10.30
N SER A 128 -11.29 0.16 11.27
CA SER A 128 -10.72 -1.03 11.91
C SER A 128 -11.77 -1.81 12.69
N LYS A 129 -11.66 -3.15 12.69
CA LYS A 129 -12.45 -4.03 13.54
C LYS A 129 -11.89 -4.14 14.97
N LEU A 130 -10.67 -3.66 15.18
CA LEU A 130 -10.05 -3.61 16.49
C LEU A 130 -10.46 -2.33 17.23
N PRO A 131 -10.55 -2.36 18.55
CA PRO A 131 -10.83 -1.15 19.32
C PRO A 131 -9.73 -0.11 19.09
N ALA A 132 -10.14 1.15 18.90
CA ALA A 132 -9.20 2.26 18.78
C ALA A 132 -8.37 2.39 20.05
N MET A 133 -7.05 2.56 19.88
CA MET A 133 -6.16 2.76 21.01
C MET A 133 -6.31 4.19 21.54
N PRO A 134 -6.49 4.40 22.87
CA PRO A 134 -6.49 5.74 23.43
C PRO A 134 -5.21 6.51 23.08
N LEU A 135 -5.34 7.78 22.71
CA LEU A 135 -4.22 8.60 22.23
C LEU A 135 -3.00 8.66 23.19
N PRO A 136 -3.17 8.74 24.52
CA PRO A 136 -2.02 8.68 25.45
C PRO A 136 -1.26 7.35 25.35
N VAL A 137 -1.96 6.23 25.21
CA VAL A 137 -1.36 4.89 25.08
C VAL A 137 -0.65 4.77 23.74
N LEU A 138 -1.29 5.25 22.65
CA LEU A 138 -0.67 5.29 21.33
C LEU A 138 0.66 6.08 21.35
N LYS A 139 0.65 7.28 21.93
CA LYS A 139 1.85 8.13 22.06
C LYS A 139 2.95 7.47 22.89
N ALA A 140 2.60 6.78 23.96
CA ALA A 140 3.55 6.06 24.80
C ALA A 140 4.19 4.86 24.06
N MET A 141 3.42 4.17 23.21
CA MET A 141 3.90 3.02 22.43
C MET A 141 4.60 3.40 21.13
N ALA A 142 4.33 4.59 20.60
CA ALA A 142 4.84 5.02 19.30
C ALA A 142 6.36 4.92 19.14
N PRO A 143 7.21 5.30 20.12
CA PRO A 143 8.67 5.16 19.99
C PRO A 143 9.12 3.71 19.77
N LEU A 144 8.46 2.76 20.43
CA LEU A 144 8.75 1.34 20.27
C LEU A 144 8.30 0.84 18.90
N VAL A 145 7.05 1.10 18.54
CA VAL A 145 6.45 0.64 17.27
C VAL A 145 7.21 1.24 16.08
N THR A 146 7.39 2.56 16.05
CA THR A 146 8.11 3.22 14.96
C THR A 146 9.59 2.80 14.91
N GLY A 147 10.23 2.56 16.06
CA GLY A 147 11.59 2.06 16.10
C GLY A 147 11.78 0.67 15.48
N ILE A 148 10.81 -0.23 15.68
CA ILE A 148 10.79 -1.54 15.04
C ILE A 148 10.59 -1.39 13.52
N GLU A 149 9.63 -0.58 13.11
CA GLU A 149 9.28 -0.40 11.71
C GLU A 149 10.35 0.36 10.91
N LEU A 150 10.99 1.37 11.50
CA LEU A 150 12.12 2.06 10.88
C LEU A 150 13.27 1.09 10.57
N ARG A 151 13.59 0.20 11.51
CA ARG A 151 14.61 -0.82 11.29
C ARG A 151 14.19 -1.84 10.24
N ALA A 152 12.96 -2.35 10.32
CA ALA A 152 12.44 -3.36 9.40
C ALA A 152 12.38 -2.85 7.95
N ASN A 153 12.10 -1.55 7.76
CA ASN A 153 11.99 -0.91 6.45
C ASN A 153 13.26 -0.16 6.02
N GLN A 154 14.36 -0.24 6.78
CA GLN A 154 15.62 0.46 6.49
C GLN A 154 15.43 1.98 6.33
N ALA A 155 14.48 2.54 7.08
CA ALA A 155 14.19 3.97 7.09
C ALA A 155 15.13 4.69 8.05
N SER A 156 15.67 5.84 7.64
CA SER A 156 16.58 6.66 8.42
C SER A 156 16.40 8.13 8.08
N GLU A 157 17.03 9.00 8.88
CA GLU A 157 17.10 10.44 8.58
C GLU A 157 17.77 10.73 7.23
N ALA A 158 18.66 9.86 6.75
CA ALA A 158 19.28 10.00 5.43
C ALA A 158 18.38 9.52 4.28
N THR A 159 17.67 8.42 4.47
CA THR A 159 16.79 7.88 3.40
C THR A 159 15.50 8.67 3.23
N TYR A 160 14.96 9.25 4.29
CA TYR A 160 13.69 9.97 4.27
C TYR A 160 13.69 11.16 3.27
N PRO A 161 14.67 12.10 3.32
CA PRO A 161 14.72 13.18 2.34
C PRO A 161 14.99 12.70 0.91
N GLN A 162 15.77 11.64 0.76
CA GLN A 162 16.09 11.07 -0.55
C GLN A 162 14.85 10.47 -1.21
N ASP A 163 14.05 9.72 -0.45
CA ASP A 163 12.82 9.11 -0.96
C ASP A 163 11.78 10.17 -1.34
N LEU A 164 11.65 11.25 -0.57
CA LEU A 164 10.77 12.37 -0.92
C LEU A 164 11.20 13.05 -2.23
N ARG A 165 12.52 13.30 -2.42
CA ARG A 165 13.04 13.91 -3.65
C ARG A 165 12.87 13.01 -4.88
N ARG A 166 12.85 11.69 -4.71
CA ARG A 166 12.66 10.71 -5.80
C ARG A 166 11.20 10.52 -6.20
N LEU A 167 10.27 11.01 -5.38
CA LEU A 167 8.84 10.79 -5.62
C LEU A 167 8.37 11.24 -7.00
N PRO A 168 8.76 12.42 -7.53
CA PRO A 168 8.37 12.82 -8.89
C PRO A 168 8.80 11.82 -9.97
N GLU A 169 10.04 11.33 -9.93
CA GLU A 169 10.56 10.33 -10.87
C GLU A 169 9.73 9.03 -10.83
N LEU A 170 9.37 8.59 -9.63
CA LEU A 170 8.55 7.37 -9.47
C LEU A 170 7.12 7.58 -9.98
N LEU A 171 6.57 8.77 -9.80
CA LEU A 171 5.26 9.12 -10.34
C LEU A 171 5.30 9.22 -11.87
N ASP A 172 6.35 9.79 -12.45
CA ASP A 172 6.55 9.85 -13.92
C ASP A 172 6.59 8.44 -14.51
N ARG A 173 7.23 7.49 -13.83
CA ARG A 173 7.24 6.08 -14.27
C ARG A 173 5.84 5.46 -14.24
N VAL A 174 5.05 5.71 -13.22
CA VAL A 174 3.66 5.22 -13.13
C VAL A 174 2.81 5.84 -14.25
N ASP A 175 2.93 7.15 -14.46
CA ASP A 175 2.19 7.85 -15.53
C ASP A 175 2.58 7.33 -16.92
N ALA A 176 3.87 7.00 -17.14
CA ALA A 176 4.32 6.38 -18.38
C ALA A 176 3.68 4.99 -18.60
N TRP A 177 3.57 4.16 -17.58
CA TRP A 177 2.86 2.87 -17.66
C TRP A 177 1.36 3.00 -17.88
N ILE A 178 0.76 4.09 -17.40
CA ILE A 178 -0.64 4.39 -17.69
C ILE A 178 -0.77 4.82 -19.16
N ALA A 179 0.14 5.64 -19.64
CA ALA A 179 0.13 6.14 -21.02
C ALA A 179 0.36 5.04 -22.06
N ASP A 180 1.17 4.01 -21.76
CA ASP A 180 1.41 2.87 -22.64
C ASP A 180 0.41 1.71 -22.49
N GLY A 181 -0.55 1.85 -21.57
CA GLY A 181 -1.62 0.87 -21.32
C GLY A 181 -1.18 -0.34 -20.47
N THR A 182 0.01 -0.32 -19.86
CA THR A 182 0.42 -1.35 -18.90
C THR A 182 -0.42 -1.27 -17.62
N LEU A 183 -0.73 -0.04 -17.18
CA LEU A 183 -1.64 0.26 -16.07
C LEU A 183 -2.87 1.03 -16.55
N GLY A 184 -3.89 1.12 -15.72
CA GLY A 184 -5.01 2.02 -15.91
C GLY A 184 -6.10 1.49 -16.83
N GLY A 185 -6.00 0.25 -17.30
CA GLY A 185 -7.03 -0.37 -18.14
C GLY A 185 -8.43 -0.36 -17.50
N GLU A 186 -9.46 -0.65 -18.28
CA GLU A 186 -10.83 -0.78 -17.80
C GLU A 186 -10.95 -1.91 -16.77
N GLN A 187 -10.32 -3.06 -17.08
CA GLN A 187 -10.16 -4.18 -16.16
C GLN A 187 -8.83 -4.02 -15.40
N PRO A 188 -8.87 -3.81 -14.07
CA PRO A 188 -7.64 -3.70 -13.28
C PRO A 188 -6.84 -5.00 -13.27
N ASN A 189 -5.53 -4.90 -13.46
CA ASN A 189 -4.59 -6.00 -13.38
C ASN A 189 -3.84 -6.01 -12.02
N ALA A 190 -2.95 -7.00 -11.83
CA ALA A 190 -2.20 -7.17 -10.58
C ALA A 190 -1.29 -5.96 -10.26
N ALA A 191 -0.68 -5.36 -11.28
CA ALA A 191 0.17 -4.19 -11.11
C ALA A 191 -0.64 -2.93 -10.74
N ASP A 192 -1.82 -2.75 -11.34
CA ASP A 192 -2.75 -1.69 -10.95
C ASP A 192 -3.04 -1.72 -9.45
N LEU A 193 -3.39 -2.90 -8.93
CA LEU A 193 -3.73 -3.06 -7.52
C LEU A 193 -2.54 -2.79 -6.60
N GLN A 194 -1.34 -3.25 -6.99
CA GLN A 194 -0.11 -3.11 -6.21
C GLN A 194 0.37 -1.65 -6.15
N VAL A 195 0.34 -0.97 -7.29
CA VAL A 195 0.78 0.43 -7.42
C VAL A 195 -0.25 1.36 -6.78
N ALA A 196 -1.53 1.23 -7.13
CA ALA A 196 -2.59 2.12 -6.67
C ALA A 196 -2.77 2.10 -5.15
N SER A 197 -2.69 0.93 -4.50
CA SER A 197 -2.77 0.85 -3.03
C SER A 197 -1.63 1.59 -2.34
N SER A 198 -0.43 1.54 -2.91
CA SER A 198 0.75 2.23 -2.41
C SER A 198 0.63 3.74 -2.57
N LEU A 199 0.15 4.20 -3.73
CA LEU A 199 -0.13 5.62 -3.96
C LEU A 199 -1.24 6.14 -3.05
N ARG A 200 -2.31 5.35 -2.84
CA ARG A 200 -3.38 5.74 -1.92
C ARG A 200 -2.89 5.92 -0.49
N LEU A 201 -1.98 5.05 -0.02
CA LEU A 201 -1.35 5.25 1.29
C LEU A 201 -0.52 6.54 1.33
N LEU A 202 0.28 6.84 0.30
CA LEU A 202 0.99 8.13 0.22
C LEU A 202 0.05 9.33 0.22
N MET A 203 -1.08 9.24 -0.46
CA MET A 203 -2.09 10.31 -0.53
C MET A 203 -2.80 10.55 0.81
N THR A 204 -2.64 9.69 1.82
CA THR A 204 -3.09 9.99 3.17
C THR A 204 -2.25 11.05 3.86
N LEU A 205 -1.01 11.28 3.38
CA LEU A 205 -0.16 12.37 3.85
C LEU A 205 -0.56 13.67 3.14
N GLY A 206 -1.11 14.62 3.89
CA GLY A 206 -1.60 15.91 3.35
C GLY A 206 -0.55 16.69 2.58
N ASP A 207 0.72 16.62 3.00
CA ASP A 207 1.84 17.29 2.32
C ASP A 207 2.24 16.62 1.00
N VAL A 208 2.01 15.31 0.86
CA VAL A 208 2.37 14.53 -0.34
C VAL A 208 1.22 14.45 -1.33
N ARG A 209 -0.02 14.49 -0.86
CA ARG A 209 -1.24 14.40 -1.68
C ARG A 209 -1.24 15.33 -2.89
N PRO A 210 -0.85 16.62 -2.79
CA PRO A 210 -0.83 17.55 -3.93
C PRO A 210 0.15 17.15 -5.05
N LEU A 211 1.15 16.34 -4.75
CA LEU A 211 2.10 15.85 -5.74
C LEU A 211 1.52 14.71 -6.59
N ILE A 212 0.55 13.98 -6.05
CA ILE A 212 0.00 12.76 -6.65
C ILE A 212 -1.38 13.01 -7.25
N ALA A 213 -2.27 13.70 -6.52
CA ALA A 213 -3.67 13.83 -6.87
C ALA A 213 -3.96 14.38 -8.28
N PRO A 214 -3.22 15.37 -8.82
CA PRO A 214 -3.49 15.94 -10.15
C PRO A 214 -2.93 15.09 -11.31
N ARG A 215 -2.33 13.93 -11.03
CA ARG A 215 -1.65 13.09 -12.02
C ARG A 215 -2.52 11.89 -12.43
N PRO A 216 -2.30 11.28 -13.61
CA PRO A 216 -2.90 10.00 -13.97
C PRO A 216 -2.72 8.92 -12.89
N ALA A 217 -1.55 8.88 -12.26
CA ALA A 217 -1.25 8.02 -11.10
C ALA A 217 -2.23 8.24 -9.93
N GLY A 218 -2.59 9.49 -9.65
CA GLY A 218 -3.56 9.85 -8.62
C GLY A 218 -4.98 9.43 -8.98
N GLU A 219 -5.38 9.64 -10.21
CA GLU A 219 -6.69 9.21 -10.72
C GLU A 219 -6.84 7.67 -10.63
N LEU A 220 -5.81 6.93 -11.04
CA LEU A 220 -5.77 5.47 -10.91
C LEU A 220 -5.95 5.05 -9.44
N ALA A 221 -5.20 5.67 -8.53
CA ALA A 221 -5.25 5.36 -7.11
C ALA A 221 -6.64 5.63 -6.52
N MET A 222 -7.26 6.76 -6.84
CA MET A 222 -8.60 7.12 -6.38
C MET A 222 -9.70 6.25 -7.00
N ARG A 223 -9.56 5.85 -8.26
CA ARG A 223 -10.52 4.96 -8.94
C ARG A 223 -10.54 3.58 -8.29
N LEU A 224 -9.38 3.01 -7.97
CA LEU A 224 -9.29 1.65 -7.44
C LEU A 224 -9.50 1.58 -5.92
N PHE A 225 -9.09 2.62 -5.21
CA PHE A 225 -9.22 2.73 -3.76
C PHE A 225 -9.84 4.09 -3.37
N PRO A 226 -11.14 4.31 -3.63
CA PRO A 226 -11.81 5.59 -3.34
C PRO A 226 -11.75 5.95 -1.85
N THR A 227 -11.80 4.94 -0.99
CA THR A 227 -11.61 5.09 0.46
C THR A 227 -10.32 4.40 0.89
N PHE A 228 -9.58 5.01 1.81
CA PHE A 228 -8.39 4.43 2.42
C PHE A 228 -8.24 5.03 3.83
N PRO A 229 -7.94 4.20 4.87
CA PRO A 229 -7.82 4.72 6.22
C PRO A 229 -6.59 5.63 6.35
N GLY A 230 -6.71 6.63 7.22
CA GLY A 230 -5.67 7.62 7.50
C GLY A 230 -5.90 8.93 6.78
N ASP A 231 -5.71 10.00 7.52
CA ASP A 231 -5.68 11.39 7.04
C ASP A 231 -4.70 12.17 7.90
N VAL A 232 -3.49 12.35 7.39
CA VAL A 232 -2.41 13.08 8.07
C VAL A 232 -2.47 14.52 7.60
N PRO A 233 -2.65 15.50 8.49
CA PRO A 233 -2.73 16.91 8.12
C PRO A 233 -1.49 17.40 7.38
N THR A 234 -1.62 18.51 6.65
CA THR A 234 -0.49 19.24 6.09
C THR A 234 0.40 19.85 7.18
N GLY A 235 1.68 20.06 6.88
CA GLY A 235 2.68 20.61 7.81
C GLY A 235 3.37 19.56 8.70
N MET A 236 3.12 18.28 8.45
CA MET A 236 3.79 17.19 9.18
C MET A 236 5.14 16.79 8.57
N ILE A 237 5.35 17.14 7.29
CA ILE A 237 6.63 16.96 6.60
C ILE A 237 7.27 18.33 6.42
N PRO A 238 8.56 18.52 6.81
CA PRO A 238 9.25 19.80 6.58
C PRO A 238 9.20 20.22 5.10
N ALA A 239 8.80 21.45 4.82
CA ALA A 239 8.55 21.93 3.46
C ALA A 239 9.80 21.90 2.55
N ASP A 240 11.00 22.06 3.15
CA ASP A 240 12.29 21.98 2.45
C ASP A 240 12.66 20.56 1.99
N LEU A 241 11.97 19.55 2.51
CA LEU A 241 12.13 18.16 2.08
C LEU A 241 11.20 17.77 0.94
N LEU A 242 10.13 18.53 0.72
CA LEU A 242 9.15 18.24 -0.33
C LEU A 242 9.68 18.69 -1.70
N PRO A 243 9.49 17.89 -2.76
CA PRO A 243 9.73 18.36 -4.12
C PRO A 243 8.73 19.48 -4.47
N ALA A 244 9.11 20.36 -5.40
CA ALA A 244 8.19 21.35 -5.93
C ALA A 244 6.95 20.65 -6.52
N ALA A 245 5.77 21.17 -6.16
CA ALA A 245 4.54 20.66 -6.78
C ALA A 245 4.59 20.90 -8.30
N PRO A 246 4.10 19.98 -9.14
CA PRO A 246 3.97 20.23 -10.55
C PRO A 246 3.13 21.49 -10.76
N ALA A 247 3.60 22.38 -11.66
CA ALA A 247 2.80 23.55 -12.03
C ALA A 247 1.43 23.05 -12.49
N ALA A 248 0.36 23.60 -11.91
CA ALA A 248 -0.99 23.27 -12.34
C ALA A 248 -1.04 23.48 -13.86
N SER A 249 -1.25 22.40 -14.62
CA SER A 249 -1.49 22.51 -16.06
C SER A 249 -2.70 23.41 -16.22
N ALA A 250 -2.49 24.61 -16.76
CA ALA A 250 -3.59 25.46 -17.15
C ALA A 250 -4.40 24.65 -18.17
N ALA A 251 -5.58 24.20 -17.75
CA ALA A 251 -6.53 23.56 -18.62
C ALA A 251 -6.86 24.55 -19.75
N ALA A 252 -6.45 24.20 -20.96
CA ALA A 252 -6.79 24.90 -22.18
C ALA A 252 -8.17 24.43 -22.67
#